data_965ff1caaf2617688a71f6902bc3f489
#
_entry.id   965ff1caaf2617688a71f6902bc3f489
#
_cell.length_a   1.000
_cell.length_b   1.000
_cell.length_c   1.000
_cell.angle_alpha   90.00
_cell.angle_beta   90.00
_cell.angle_gamma   90.00
#
_symmetry.space_group_name_H-M   'P 1'
#
loop_
_entity.id
_entity.type
_entity.pdbx_description
1 polymer ?
#
loop_
_entity_poly.entity_id
_entity_poly.type
_entity_poly.pdbx_seq_one_letter_code
_entity_poly.pdbx_strand_id
1 'polypeptide(L)'
;MFCQQSNNGYWKFENTKINLIRGEVFCMRLLIIAPEQIPVPPPMGGSVEHCIYEIARRFSSSHHVTIISKWRTGYAKTSKMGHVTIHRITASSSKNYLSKAIHKAKGMAFDRIQIDNRPKFVPAVKKAFPSIPISVFLHSTTFISAPMTTISQANKDFKGADLLIGNSISLEHHLKATFPHHSHKVRHVHLGVDVTQYRPSARRQAGSHPFTVVYAGRLIPKKGIPVLIRAMKKVRETVPSARLFIAGGTGKPSYKLHLKKLAGTLGVPVTFKGNVKHSKMPAFYASGDCFVCPSQGHEAFGLVNVEAMASGLPAVASRNGGIPEIITHRQNGLLVTDYRRPDAFAKEIVAVATEPGLARRLSTRAREDVLQKFSWKATAQKLQAIYISKLR
;
A
#
# COMPACT_ATOMS: atom_id res chain seq x y z
N MET A 1 33.46 9.25 3.13
CA MET A 1 33.00 7.87 2.80
C MET A 1 33.93 7.40 1.69
N PHE A 2 34.89 6.53 1.96
CA PHE A 2 35.84 6.06 0.98
C PHE A 2 35.28 4.91 0.18
N CYS A 3 35.41 5.01 -1.14
CA CYS A 3 35.01 3.96 -2.08
C CYS A 3 36.25 3.12 -2.38
N GLN A 4 36.24 1.80 -2.10
CA GLN A 4 37.32 0.88 -2.47
C GLN A 4 36.86 -0.05 -3.62
N GLN A 5 37.72 -0.14 -4.63
CA GLN A 5 37.52 -1.03 -5.77
C GLN A 5 37.91 -2.48 -5.38
N SER A 6 37.02 -3.44 -5.61
CA SER A 6 37.36 -4.87 -5.43
C SER A 6 38.04 -5.40 -6.68
N ASN A 7 38.91 -6.44 -6.53
CA ASN A 7 39.69 -7.07 -7.61
C ASN A 7 38.85 -7.67 -8.76
N ASN A 8 37.51 -7.65 -8.67
CA ASN A 8 36.59 -8.18 -9.68
C ASN A 8 35.74 -7.11 -10.37
N GLY A 9 36.15 -5.86 -10.34
CA GLY A 9 35.46 -4.78 -11.07
C GLY A 9 34.14 -4.30 -10.46
N TYR A 10 33.84 -4.66 -9.19
CA TYR A 10 32.65 -4.23 -8.48
C TYR A 10 32.99 -3.27 -7.34
N TRP A 11 32.19 -2.20 -7.20
CA TRP A 11 32.28 -1.32 -6.04
C TRP A 11 31.38 -1.85 -4.91
N LYS A 12 31.98 -2.12 -3.75
CA LYS A 12 31.23 -2.46 -2.53
C LYS A 12 30.89 -1.18 -1.77
N PHE A 13 29.64 -0.81 -1.73
CA PHE A 13 29.07 -0.05 -0.62
C PHE A 13 28.42 -1.07 0.29
N GLU A 14 28.61 -0.95 1.58
CA GLU A 14 28.14 -1.93 2.58
C GLU A 14 26.78 -2.55 2.19
N ASN A 15 26.81 -3.84 1.82
CA ASN A 15 25.68 -4.72 1.55
C ASN A 15 24.76 -4.47 0.33
N THR A 16 25.17 -3.70 -0.69
CA THR A 16 24.35 -3.57 -1.91
C THR A 16 25.21 -3.81 -3.16
N LYS A 17 24.92 -4.86 -3.93
CA LYS A 17 25.48 -5.03 -5.28
C LYS A 17 24.87 -3.96 -6.19
N ILE A 18 25.66 -2.96 -6.59
CA ILE A 18 25.26 -1.96 -7.59
C ILE A 18 25.69 -2.51 -8.95
N ASN A 19 24.75 -2.69 -9.85
CA ASN A 19 25.05 -3.03 -11.23
C ASN A 19 25.72 -1.83 -11.92
N LEU A 20 27.00 -1.97 -12.24
CA LEU A 20 27.72 -1.01 -13.05
C LEU A 20 27.30 -1.14 -14.51
N ILE A 21 26.85 -0.05 -15.12
CA ILE A 21 26.69 0.08 -16.55
C ILE A 21 27.90 0.85 -17.08
N ARG A 22 28.78 0.21 -17.82
CA ARG A 22 30.03 0.79 -18.36
C ARG A 22 30.99 1.35 -17.31
N GLY A 23 31.07 0.76 -16.11
CA GLY A 23 31.99 1.22 -15.05
C GLY A 23 31.55 2.47 -14.26
N GLU A 24 30.39 3.05 -14.57
CA GLU A 24 29.87 4.24 -13.89
C GLU A 24 28.70 3.93 -12.96
N VAL A 25 28.65 4.62 -11.81
CA VAL A 25 27.50 4.55 -10.89
C VAL A 25 26.34 5.33 -11.51
N PHE A 26 25.35 4.61 -12.05
CA PHE A 26 24.17 5.25 -12.65
C PHE A 26 23.32 5.93 -11.59
N CYS A 27 23.25 7.26 -11.63
CA CYS A 27 22.43 8.09 -10.77
C CYS A 27 21.22 8.62 -11.55
N MET A 28 20.02 8.12 -11.26
CA MET A 28 18.76 8.52 -11.94
C MET A 28 18.12 9.71 -11.21
N ARG A 29 17.65 10.68 -11.99
CA ARG A 29 16.81 11.81 -11.53
C ARG A 29 15.35 11.49 -11.80
N LEU A 30 14.61 11.12 -10.76
CA LEU A 30 13.21 10.73 -10.82
C LEU A 30 12.31 11.89 -10.37
N LEU A 31 11.36 12.30 -11.22
CA LEU A 31 10.24 13.14 -10.80
C LEU A 31 9.04 12.26 -10.46
N ILE A 32 8.43 12.46 -9.29
CA ILE A 32 7.16 11.83 -8.90
C ILE A 32 6.09 12.90 -8.79
N ILE A 33 5.02 12.78 -9.59
CA ILE A 33 3.82 13.60 -9.46
C ILE A 33 2.80 12.80 -8.63
N ALA A 34 2.67 13.18 -7.37
CA ALA A 34 1.75 12.56 -6.42
C ALA A 34 0.28 12.96 -6.71
N PRO A 35 -0.71 12.22 -6.19
CA PRO A 35 -2.11 12.63 -6.25
C PRO A 35 -2.36 14.00 -5.60
N GLU A 36 -3.34 14.72 -6.12
CA GLU A 36 -3.64 16.10 -5.75
C GLU A 36 -4.44 16.28 -4.45
N GLN A 37 -4.68 15.20 -3.71
CA GLN A 37 -5.62 15.22 -2.58
C GLN A 37 -4.96 15.36 -1.22
N ILE A 38 -3.82 14.72 -1.02
CA ILE A 38 -3.14 14.60 0.27
C ILE A 38 -1.67 14.97 0.11
N PRO A 39 -1.02 15.64 1.10
CA PRO A 39 0.40 15.93 1.03
C PRO A 39 1.27 14.67 1.19
N VAL A 40 2.50 14.73 0.68
CA VAL A 40 3.56 13.74 0.95
C VAL A 40 4.55 14.34 1.97
N PRO A 41 4.88 13.63 3.07
CA PRO A 41 4.18 12.46 3.61
C PRO A 41 2.77 12.81 4.10
N PRO A 42 1.84 11.84 4.16
CA PRO A 42 0.48 12.13 4.61
C PRO A 42 0.43 12.28 6.14
N PRO A 43 -0.42 13.19 6.67
CA PRO A 43 -0.56 13.37 8.13
C PRO A 43 -1.34 12.22 8.78
N MET A 44 -2.34 11.70 8.07
CA MET A 44 -3.17 10.55 8.45
C MET A 44 -3.77 9.91 7.18
N GLY A 45 -3.91 8.59 7.15
CA GLY A 45 -4.40 7.87 5.97
C GLY A 45 -3.48 8.11 4.77
N GLY A 46 -4.03 8.19 3.54
CA GLY A 46 -3.23 8.47 2.35
C GLY A 46 -2.23 7.35 2.05
N SER A 47 -2.73 6.12 1.85
CA SER A 47 -1.86 4.96 1.61
C SER A 47 -0.97 5.14 0.38
N VAL A 48 -1.44 5.81 -0.66
CA VAL A 48 -0.65 6.08 -1.88
C VAL A 48 0.50 7.04 -1.56
N GLU A 49 0.20 8.15 -0.89
CA GLU A 49 1.18 9.17 -0.50
C GLU A 49 2.20 8.61 0.51
N HIS A 50 1.77 7.69 1.37
CA HIS A 50 2.66 6.93 2.24
C HIS A 50 3.60 6.01 1.43
N CYS A 51 3.08 5.27 0.46
CA CYS A 51 3.89 4.44 -0.44
C CYS A 51 4.92 5.29 -1.20
N ILE A 52 4.50 6.43 -1.78
CA ILE A 52 5.41 7.36 -2.47
C ILE A 52 6.55 7.78 -1.55
N TYR A 53 6.23 8.19 -0.32
CA TYR A 53 7.22 8.64 0.65
C TYR A 53 8.20 7.53 1.03
N GLU A 54 7.71 6.33 1.32
CA GLU A 54 8.52 5.20 1.76
C GLU A 54 9.42 4.65 0.64
N ILE A 55 8.92 4.62 -0.60
CA ILE A 55 9.70 4.23 -1.78
C ILE A 55 10.78 5.28 -2.05
N ALA A 56 10.43 6.56 -2.07
CA ALA A 56 11.35 7.65 -2.37
C ALA A 56 12.54 7.69 -1.39
N ARG A 57 12.28 7.52 -0.09
CA ARG A 57 13.34 7.48 0.94
C ARG A 57 14.39 6.40 0.70
N ARG A 58 13.96 5.26 0.15
CA ARG A 58 14.84 4.11 -0.10
C ARG A 58 15.44 4.13 -1.50
N PHE A 59 14.75 4.79 -2.42
CA PHE A 59 15.25 5.03 -3.77
C PHE A 59 16.39 6.06 -3.74
N SER A 60 16.32 7.03 -2.83
CA SER A 60 17.26 8.15 -2.76
C SER A 60 18.68 7.78 -2.31
N SER A 61 18.89 6.56 -1.80
CA SER A 61 20.24 6.14 -1.39
C SER A 61 21.26 6.13 -2.55
N SER A 62 20.76 6.03 -3.79
CA SER A 62 21.56 5.99 -5.02
C SER A 62 21.08 6.93 -6.12
N HIS A 63 19.96 7.66 -5.93
CA HIS A 63 19.32 8.49 -6.96
C HIS A 63 18.78 9.79 -6.39
N HIS A 64 18.52 10.77 -7.25
CA HIS A 64 17.83 12.01 -6.89
C HIS A 64 16.33 11.88 -7.15
N VAL A 65 15.51 12.12 -6.14
CA VAL A 65 14.05 12.06 -6.26
C VAL A 65 13.44 13.42 -5.96
N THR A 66 12.68 13.94 -6.91
CA THR A 66 11.84 15.13 -6.74
C THR A 66 10.39 14.71 -6.67
N ILE A 67 9.69 15.09 -5.60
CA ILE A 67 8.26 14.82 -5.44
C ILE A 67 7.50 16.15 -5.54
N ILE A 68 6.48 16.19 -6.39
CA ILE A 68 5.48 17.28 -6.38
C ILE A 68 4.21 16.76 -5.77
N SER A 69 3.72 17.40 -4.71
CA SER A 69 2.52 16.99 -3.98
C SER A 69 1.63 18.16 -3.59
N LYS A 70 0.45 17.87 -3.04
CA LYS A 70 -0.48 18.87 -2.50
C LYS A 70 0.12 19.57 -1.29
N TRP A 71 0.01 20.89 -1.23
CA TRP A 71 0.30 21.64 -0.01
C TRP A 71 -0.91 21.61 0.95
N ARG A 72 -0.60 21.63 2.24
CA ARG A 72 -1.57 21.76 3.34
C ARG A 72 -0.96 22.61 4.45
N THR A 73 -1.80 23.31 5.19
CA THR A 73 -1.40 24.05 6.41
C THR A 73 -0.63 23.15 7.36
N GLY A 74 0.47 23.66 7.91
CA GLY A 74 1.40 22.91 8.76
C GLY A 74 2.55 22.22 8.00
N TYR A 75 2.59 22.32 6.66
CA TYR A 75 3.70 21.80 5.85
C TYR A 75 4.50 22.92 5.20
N ALA A 76 5.82 22.81 5.24
CA ALA A 76 6.70 23.67 4.45
C ALA A 76 6.40 23.50 2.94
N LYS A 77 6.52 24.58 2.16
CA LYS A 77 6.36 24.53 0.69
C LYS A 77 7.40 23.61 0.04
N THR A 78 8.60 23.58 0.58
CA THR A 78 9.68 22.69 0.15
C THR A 78 10.30 22.01 1.37
N SER A 79 10.58 20.72 1.26
CA SER A 79 11.33 19.95 2.26
C SER A 79 12.40 19.15 1.54
N LYS A 80 13.58 19.00 2.17
CA LYS A 80 14.68 18.17 1.66
C LYS A 80 15.07 17.14 2.71
N MET A 81 15.30 15.90 2.27
CA MET A 81 15.70 14.78 3.11
C MET A 81 16.69 13.92 2.30
N GLY A 82 17.97 14.09 2.56
CA GLY A 82 19.01 13.49 1.72
C GLY A 82 18.84 13.91 0.24
N HIS A 83 18.74 12.93 -0.64
CA HIS A 83 18.53 13.15 -2.08
C HIS A 83 17.05 13.30 -2.49
N VAL A 84 16.12 13.30 -1.52
CA VAL A 84 14.68 13.54 -1.79
C VAL A 84 14.33 15.00 -1.56
N THR A 85 13.80 15.66 -2.59
CA THR A 85 13.21 17.00 -2.50
C THR A 85 11.71 16.93 -2.72
N ILE A 86 10.93 17.50 -1.80
CA ILE A 86 9.47 17.51 -1.89
C ILE A 86 9.00 18.95 -2.07
N HIS A 87 8.39 19.25 -3.21
CA HIS A 87 7.71 20.53 -3.46
C HIS A 87 6.21 20.35 -3.26
N ARG A 88 5.61 21.19 -2.41
CA ARG A 88 4.17 21.16 -2.15
C ARG A 88 3.52 22.42 -2.73
N ILE A 89 2.49 22.21 -3.54
CA ILE A 89 1.81 23.26 -4.28
C ILE A 89 0.36 23.40 -3.84
N THR A 90 -0.11 24.64 -3.74
CA THR A 90 -1.54 24.96 -3.53
C THR A 90 -2.29 24.86 -4.84
N ALA A 91 -3.45 24.24 -4.82
CA ALA A 91 -4.30 24.14 -6.00
C ALA A 91 -5.78 24.08 -5.61
N SER A 92 -6.62 24.72 -6.42
CA SER A 92 -8.08 24.76 -6.25
C SER A 92 -8.78 23.56 -6.91
N SER A 93 -8.15 22.96 -7.92
CA SER A 93 -8.69 21.83 -8.68
C SER A 93 -7.59 20.88 -9.14
N SER A 94 -7.96 19.67 -9.59
CA SER A 94 -7.04 18.70 -10.18
C SER A 94 -6.32 19.27 -11.43
N LYS A 95 -7.03 20.02 -12.28
CA LYS A 95 -6.45 20.68 -13.47
C LYS A 95 -5.44 21.75 -13.07
N ASN A 96 -5.79 22.60 -12.09
CA ASN A 96 -4.90 23.65 -11.57
C ASN A 96 -3.66 23.03 -10.89
N TYR A 97 -3.83 21.90 -10.15
CA TYR A 97 -2.73 21.16 -9.57
C TYR A 97 -1.75 20.69 -10.65
N LEU A 98 -2.24 20.02 -11.69
CA LEU A 98 -1.42 19.49 -12.76
C LEU A 98 -0.65 20.61 -13.50
N SER A 99 -1.34 21.71 -13.83
CA SER A 99 -0.71 22.88 -14.49
C SER A 99 0.44 23.43 -13.66
N LYS A 100 0.23 23.63 -12.36
CA LYS A 100 1.27 24.12 -11.44
C LYS A 100 2.39 23.10 -11.23
N ALA A 101 2.08 21.79 -11.23
CA ALA A 101 3.09 20.73 -11.12
C ALA A 101 4.00 20.73 -12.35
N ILE A 102 3.43 20.83 -13.54
CA ILE A 102 4.19 20.94 -14.79
C ILE A 102 5.05 22.22 -14.79
N HIS A 103 4.48 23.34 -14.42
CA HIS A 103 5.22 24.62 -14.36
C HIS A 103 6.40 24.53 -13.38
N LYS A 104 6.19 23.93 -12.19
CA LYS A 104 7.23 23.75 -11.19
C LYS A 104 8.35 22.83 -11.66
N ALA A 105 8.03 21.82 -12.48
CA ALA A 105 8.98 20.86 -13.02
C ALA A 105 9.76 21.40 -14.26
N LYS A 106 9.26 22.41 -14.96
CA LYS A 106 9.93 23.02 -16.11
C LYS A 106 11.30 23.59 -15.68
N GLY A 107 12.31 23.39 -16.52
CA GLY A 107 13.69 23.81 -16.24
C GLY A 107 14.47 22.86 -15.35
N MET A 108 13.84 21.83 -14.76
CA MET A 108 14.54 20.78 -14.03
C MET A 108 14.85 19.60 -14.97
N ALA A 109 15.99 18.95 -14.76
CA ALA A 109 16.39 17.78 -15.54
C ALA A 109 15.92 16.49 -14.86
N PHE A 110 15.21 15.64 -15.61
CA PHE A 110 14.76 14.33 -15.16
C PHE A 110 15.06 13.25 -16.21
N ASP A 111 15.35 12.04 -15.74
CA ASP A 111 15.56 10.87 -16.57
C ASP A 111 14.27 10.04 -16.69
N ARG A 112 13.32 10.24 -15.74
CA ARG A 112 11.99 9.62 -15.76
C ARG A 112 10.99 10.43 -14.95
N ILE A 113 9.72 10.38 -15.38
CA ILE A 113 8.57 10.93 -14.62
C ILE A 113 7.68 9.77 -14.21
N GLN A 114 7.38 9.66 -12.91
CA GLN A 114 6.38 8.77 -12.37
C GLN A 114 5.11 9.54 -12.01
N ILE A 115 3.96 9.02 -12.39
CA ILE A 115 2.63 9.55 -12.05
C ILE A 115 1.91 8.50 -11.21
N ASP A 116 1.55 8.82 -9.98
CA ASP A 116 0.86 7.88 -9.10
C ASP A 116 -0.66 8.03 -9.18
N ASN A 117 -1.32 6.92 -9.51
CA ASN A 117 -2.80 6.79 -9.48
C ASN A 117 -3.59 7.84 -10.27
N ARG A 118 -2.96 8.52 -11.26
CA ARG A 118 -3.61 9.57 -12.07
C ARG A 118 -3.30 9.42 -13.56
N PRO A 119 -3.83 8.37 -14.24
CA PRO A 119 -3.64 8.19 -15.69
C PRO A 119 -3.99 9.44 -16.50
N LYS A 120 -5.06 10.15 -16.12
CA LYS A 120 -5.52 11.39 -16.77
C LYS A 120 -4.48 12.53 -16.82
N PHE A 121 -3.38 12.43 -16.05
CA PHE A 121 -2.30 13.40 -16.09
C PHE A 121 -1.31 13.15 -17.23
N VAL A 122 -1.25 11.91 -17.72
CA VAL A 122 -0.27 11.47 -18.72
C VAL A 122 -0.27 12.34 -20.00
N PRO A 123 -1.42 12.65 -20.64
CA PRO A 123 -1.42 13.43 -21.88
C PRO A 123 -0.78 14.82 -21.71
N ALA A 124 -1.11 15.52 -20.62
CA ALA A 124 -0.58 16.86 -20.37
C ALA A 124 0.90 16.83 -19.99
N VAL A 125 1.34 15.83 -19.20
CA VAL A 125 2.75 15.64 -18.85
C VAL A 125 3.57 15.26 -20.07
N LYS A 126 3.08 14.36 -20.95
CA LYS A 126 3.77 13.97 -22.18
C LYS A 126 3.92 15.14 -23.17
N LYS A 127 2.89 15.98 -23.26
CA LYS A 127 2.96 17.23 -24.04
C LYS A 127 4.02 18.21 -23.52
N ALA A 128 4.17 18.31 -22.19
CA ALA A 128 5.14 19.20 -21.53
C ALA A 128 6.58 18.68 -21.57
N PHE A 129 6.74 17.35 -21.55
CA PHE A 129 8.03 16.65 -21.50
C PHE A 129 8.08 15.52 -22.53
N PRO A 130 8.11 15.84 -23.85
CA PRO A 130 7.92 14.86 -24.91
C PRO A 130 9.01 13.78 -24.99
N SER A 131 10.25 14.12 -24.61
CA SER A 131 11.41 13.20 -24.63
C SER A 131 11.58 12.38 -23.36
N ILE A 132 10.93 12.77 -22.24
CA ILE A 132 11.14 12.09 -20.96
C ILE A 132 10.18 10.89 -20.86
N PRO A 133 10.68 9.67 -20.52
CA PRO A 133 9.85 8.50 -20.29
C PRO A 133 8.92 8.68 -19.11
N ILE A 134 7.64 8.30 -19.28
CA ILE A 134 6.60 8.39 -18.26
C ILE A 134 6.20 7.01 -17.77
N SER A 135 6.18 6.81 -16.46
CA SER A 135 5.59 5.64 -15.81
C SER A 135 4.34 6.02 -15.02
N VAL A 136 3.32 5.16 -15.03
CA VAL A 136 2.12 5.29 -14.19
C VAL A 136 2.14 4.18 -13.16
N PHE A 137 2.22 4.53 -11.88
CA PHE A 137 2.13 3.56 -10.80
C PHE A 137 0.69 3.54 -10.24
N LEU A 138 0.04 2.39 -10.40
CA LEU A 138 -1.34 2.18 -10.00
C LEU A 138 -1.43 1.40 -8.69
N HIS A 139 -2.15 1.96 -7.73
CA HIS A 139 -2.40 1.37 -6.42
C HIS A 139 -3.82 0.81 -6.27
N SER A 140 -4.65 0.96 -7.27
CA SER A 140 -6.03 0.44 -7.33
C SER A 140 -6.61 0.60 -8.73
N THR A 141 -7.73 -0.06 -8.99
CA THR A 141 -8.52 0.09 -10.22
C THR A 141 -9.37 1.38 -10.25
N THR A 142 -9.43 2.14 -9.14
CA THR A 142 -10.36 3.27 -8.98
C THR A 142 -10.25 4.32 -10.08
N PHE A 143 -9.02 4.63 -10.54
CA PHE A 143 -8.79 5.73 -11.49
C PHE A 143 -8.64 5.25 -12.95
N ILE A 144 -9.02 3.99 -13.21
CA ILE A 144 -9.06 3.39 -14.55
C ILE A 144 -10.44 2.85 -14.91
N SER A 145 -11.44 3.06 -14.06
CA SER A 145 -12.81 2.57 -14.22
C SER A 145 -13.85 3.54 -13.64
N ALA A 146 -15.12 3.26 -13.88
CA ALA A 146 -16.24 4.02 -13.31
C ALA A 146 -16.20 4.02 -11.77
N PRO A 147 -16.66 5.10 -11.13
CA PRO A 147 -17.23 6.32 -11.69
C PRO A 147 -16.18 7.40 -12.06
N MET A 148 -14.88 7.13 -11.88
CA MET A 148 -13.82 8.14 -12.02
C MET A 148 -13.42 8.40 -13.49
N THR A 149 -13.54 7.37 -14.33
CA THR A 149 -13.26 7.44 -15.78
C THR A 149 -13.93 6.25 -16.50
N THR A 150 -13.92 6.25 -17.82
CA THR A 150 -14.28 5.09 -18.63
C THR A 150 -13.01 4.31 -19.03
N ILE A 151 -13.17 3.01 -19.35
CA ILE A 151 -12.07 2.18 -19.87
C ILE A 151 -11.52 2.79 -21.17
N SER A 152 -12.38 3.29 -22.05
CA SER A 152 -11.99 3.96 -23.29
C SER A 152 -11.12 5.19 -23.03
N GLN A 153 -11.49 6.04 -22.06
CA GLN A 153 -10.71 7.21 -21.71
C GLN A 153 -9.37 6.82 -21.07
N ALA A 154 -9.37 5.86 -20.14
CA ALA A 154 -8.14 5.36 -19.53
C ALA A 154 -7.18 4.76 -20.57
N ASN A 155 -7.71 4.06 -21.57
CA ASN A 155 -6.93 3.54 -22.70
C ASN A 155 -6.26 4.65 -23.53
N LYS A 156 -6.97 5.78 -23.74
CA LYS A 156 -6.39 6.98 -24.40
C LYS A 156 -5.30 7.61 -23.52
N ASP A 157 -5.57 7.75 -22.22
CA ASP A 157 -4.62 8.34 -21.27
C ASP A 157 -3.30 7.55 -21.21
N PHE A 158 -3.35 6.22 -21.32
CA PHE A 158 -2.18 5.37 -21.30
C PHE A 158 -1.29 5.43 -22.54
N LYS A 159 -1.74 6.00 -23.66
CA LYS A 159 -0.94 6.07 -24.91
C LYS A 159 0.42 6.74 -24.69
N GLY A 160 0.45 7.82 -23.91
CA GLY A 160 1.67 8.57 -23.61
C GLY A 160 2.56 8.00 -22.51
N ALA A 161 2.15 6.91 -21.84
CA ALA A 161 2.96 6.27 -20.81
C ALA A 161 3.85 5.17 -21.42
N ASP A 162 5.10 5.09 -20.97
CA ASP A 162 6.09 4.09 -21.39
C ASP A 162 6.05 2.84 -20.50
N LEU A 163 5.58 2.98 -19.26
CA LEU A 163 5.39 1.91 -18.29
C LEU A 163 4.08 2.07 -17.51
N LEU A 164 3.40 0.95 -17.27
CA LEU A 164 2.28 0.84 -16.34
C LEU A 164 2.66 -0.14 -15.25
N ILE A 165 2.64 0.30 -13.99
CA ILE A 165 3.08 -0.52 -12.86
C ILE A 165 1.89 -0.74 -11.93
N GLY A 166 1.52 -2.00 -11.72
CA GLY A 166 0.57 -2.41 -10.69
C GLY A 166 1.28 -2.75 -9.38
N ASN A 167 0.62 -2.58 -8.25
CA ASN A 167 1.19 -2.93 -6.94
C ASN A 167 1.05 -4.42 -6.58
N SER A 168 0.61 -5.27 -7.53
CA SER A 168 0.47 -6.72 -7.37
C SER A 168 0.43 -7.42 -8.72
N ILE A 169 0.64 -8.74 -8.73
CA ILE A 169 0.44 -9.61 -9.90
C ILE A 169 -1.03 -9.59 -10.32
N SER A 170 -1.94 -9.62 -9.36
CA SER A 170 -3.39 -9.53 -9.62
C SER A 170 -3.75 -8.25 -10.37
N LEU A 171 -3.19 -7.10 -9.96
CA LEU A 171 -3.42 -5.84 -10.65
C LEU A 171 -2.72 -5.80 -12.02
N GLU A 172 -1.53 -6.39 -12.16
CA GLU A 172 -0.86 -6.55 -13.46
C GLU A 172 -1.74 -7.36 -14.44
N HIS A 173 -2.27 -8.51 -14.01
CA HIS A 173 -3.17 -9.33 -14.83
C HIS A 173 -4.44 -8.58 -15.20
N HIS A 174 -5.05 -7.88 -14.23
CA HIS A 174 -6.23 -7.05 -14.49
C HIS A 174 -5.95 -5.96 -15.54
N LEU A 175 -4.80 -5.28 -15.45
CA LEU A 175 -4.40 -4.24 -16.40
C LEU A 175 -4.17 -4.83 -17.79
N LYS A 176 -3.48 -5.98 -17.91
CA LYS A 176 -3.23 -6.64 -19.20
C LYS A 176 -4.53 -7.09 -19.87
N ALA A 177 -5.46 -7.65 -19.09
CA ALA A 177 -6.76 -8.08 -19.61
C ALA A 177 -7.65 -6.91 -20.03
N THR A 178 -7.67 -5.81 -19.23
CA THR A 178 -8.53 -4.65 -19.49
C THR A 178 -7.97 -3.75 -20.63
N PHE A 179 -6.65 -3.69 -20.77
CA PHE A 179 -5.94 -2.83 -21.73
C PHE A 179 -4.94 -3.65 -22.57
N PRO A 180 -5.40 -4.56 -23.45
CA PRO A 180 -4.54 -5.50 -24.17
C PRO A 180 -3.51 -4.80 -25.06
N HIS A 181 -3.85 -3.65 -25.69
CA HIS A 181 -2.90 -2.85 -26.49
C HIS A 181 -1.74 -2.27 -25.68
N HIS A 182 -1.85 -2.22 -24.36
CA HIS A 182 -0.81 -1.74 -23.45
C HIS A 182 -0.13 -2.86 -22.66
N SER A 183 -0.50 -4.14 -22.88
CA SER A 183 -0.02 -5.30 -22.11
C SER A 183 1.50 -5.43 -22.06
N HIS A 184 2.19 -5.11 -23.16
CA HIS A 184 3.64 -5.19 -23.30
C HIS A 184 4.40 -4.27 -22.33
N LYS A 185 3.80 -3.17 -21.88
CA LYS A 185 4.39 -2.20 -20.94
C LYS A 185 3.89 -2.32 -19.50
N VAL A 186 3.04 -3.30 -19.20
CA VAL A 186 2.56 -3.54 -17.84
C VAL A 186 3.56 -4.39 -17.04
N ARG A 187 3.85 -3.99 -15.82
CA ARG A 187 4.70 -4.68 -14.84
C ARG A 187 4.07 -4.59 -13.46
N HIS A 188 4.55 -5.38 -12.50
CA HIS A 188 4.15 -5.23 -11.10
C HIS A 188 5.34 -5.02 -10.17
N VAL A 189 5.07 -4.34 -9.06
CA VAL A 189 5.99 -4.19 -7.93
C VAL A 189 5.19 -4.29 -6.65
N HIS A 190 5.43 -5.32 -5.83
CA HIS A 190 4.80 -5.45 -4.52
C HIS A 190 5.18 -4.30 -3.60
N LEU A 191 4.23 -3.86 -2.78
CA LEU A 191 4.47 -2.87 -1.74
C LEU A 191 5.15 -3.53 -0.54
N GLY A 192 5.76 -2.73 0.31
CA GLY A 192 6.44 -3.17 1.50
C GLY A 192 5.89 -2.55 2.78
N VAL A 193 6.53 -2.90 3.89
CA VAL A 193 6.30 -2.32 5.21
C VAL A 193 7.64 -1.95 5.85
N ASP A 194 7.63 -1.03 6.79
CA ASP A 194 8.80 -0.76 7.64
C ASP A 194 8.87 -1.80 8.77
N VAL A 195 9.68 -2.85 8.53
CA VAL A 195 9.82 -3.99 9.43
C VAL A 195 10.47 -3.65 10.77
N THR A 196 11.10 -2.48 10.90
CA THR A 196 11.65 -1.99 12.15
C THR A 196 10.60 -1.30 13.01
N GLN A 197 9.65 -0.63 12.37
CA GLN A 197 8.52 0.04 13.00
C GLN A 197 7.40 -0.96 13.32
N TYR A 198 7.03 -1.82 12.36
CA TYR A 198 6.06 -2.90 12.53
C TYR A 198 6.80 -4.16 12.98
N ARG A 199 6.80 -4.41 14.28
CA ARG A 199 7.46 -5.56 14.91
C ARG A 199 6.55 -6.20 15.94
N PRO A 200 6.68 -7.53 16.17
CA PRO A 200 5.94 -8.18 17.24
C PRO A 200 6.21 -7.48 18.59
N SER A 201 5.16 -7.23 19.35
CA SER A 201 5.28 -6.86 20.76
C SER A 201 5.28 -8.12 21.61
N ALA A 202 5.66 -7.99 22.88
CA ALA A 202 5.48 -9.07 23.85
C ALA A 202 4.02 -9.55 23.79
N ARG A 203 3.81 -10.85 23.51
CA ARG A 203 2.48 -11.42 23.41
C ARG A 203 1.77 -11.27 24.72
N ARG A 204 0.54 -10.80 24.67
CA ARG A 204 -0.39 -10.92 25.78
C ARG A 204 -0.61 -12.40 26.09
N GLN A 205 -0.62 -12.74 27.35
CA GLN A 205 -0.89 -14.12 27.76
C GLN A 205 -2.32 -14.49 27.35
N ALA A 206 -2.48 -15.59 26.64
CA ALA A 206 -3.80 -16.08 26.25
C ALA A 206 -4.68 -16.29 27.49
N GLY A 207 -5.93 -15.86 27.44
CA GLY A 207 -6.87 -15.97 28.56
C GLY A 207 -6.79 -14.85 29.60
N SER A 208 -5.72 -14.03 29.64
CA SER A 208 -5.61 -12.92 30.59
C SER A 208 -6.41 -11.66 30.17
N HIS A 209 -6.97 -11.65 28.98
CA HIS A 209 -7.74 -10.52 28.43
C HIS A 209 -8.77 -11.02 27.39
N PRO A 210 -9.80 -10.21 27.07
CA PRO A 210 -10.75 -10.54 25.99
C PRO A 210 -10.06 -10.71 24.64
N PHE A 211 -10.41 -11.77 23.91
CA PHE A 211 -9.90 -12.03 22.56
C PHE A 211 -10.26 -10.85 21.62
N THR A 212 -9.28 -10.17 21.10
CA THR A 212 -9.45 -8.91 20.39
C THR A 212 -9.15 -9.10 18.89
N VAL A 213 -10.19 -9.00 18.07
CA VAL A 213 -10.05 -8.91 16.61
C VAL A 213 -9.80 -7.45 16.23
N VAL A 214 -8.83 -7.18 15.36
CA VAL A 214 -8.54 -5.84 14.85
C VAL A 214 -8.76 -5.76 13.35
N TYR A 215 -9.31 -4.62 12.92
CA TYR A 215 -9.49 -4.24 11.51
C TYR A 215 -8.82 -2.88 11.26
N ALA A 216 -8.12 -2.73 10.14
CA ALA A 216 -7.56 -1.47 9.68
C ALA A 216 -7.96 -1.18 8.24
N GLY A 217 -8.51 0.01 7.98
CA GLY A 217 -8.89 0.42 6.64
C GLY A 217 -10.02 1.44 6.59
N ARG A 218 -10.29 1.96 5.39
CA ARG A 218 -11.40 2.92 5.18
C ARG A 218 -12.74 2.27 5.50
N LEU A 219 -13.63 3.02 6.16
CA LEU A 219 -15.01 2.58 6.40
C LEU A 219 -15.85 2.86 5.15
N ILE A 220 -15.83 1.92 4.21
CA ILE A 220 -16.60 1.92 2.96
C ILE A 220 -17.15 0.53 2.67
N PRO A 221 -18.28 0.39 1.95
CA PRO A 221 -18.96 -0.90 1.74
C PRO A 221 -18.04 -2.00 1.20
N LYS A 222 -17.22 -1.70 0.20
CA LYS A 222 -16.32 -2.68 -0.42
C LYS A 222 -15.26 -3.27 0.53
N LYS A 223 -15.07 -2.70 1.72
CA LYS A 223 -14.14 -3.21 2.74
C LYS A 223 -14.78 -4.22 3.69
N GLY A 224 -16.08 -4.52 3.55
CA GLY A 224 -16.74 -5.68 4.17
C GLY A 224 -16.94 -5.61 5.68
N ILE A 225 -16.87 -4.44 6.30
CA ILE A 225 -17.04 -4.32 7.77
C ILE A 225 -18.36 -4.89 8.26
N PRO A 226 -19.51 -4.76 7.55
CA PRO A 226 -20.75 -5.42 7.97
C PRO A 226 -20.65 -6.96 8.02
N VAL A 227 -19.88 -7.57 7.12
CA VAL A 227 -19.61 -9.02 7.14
C VAL A 227 -18.82 -9.38 8.39
N LEU A 228 -17.79 -8.60 8.72
CA LEU A 228 -16.98 -8.83 9.93
C LEU A 228 -17.80 -8.67 11.21
N ILE A 229 -18.65 -7.65 11.32
CA ILE A 229 -19.51 -7.47 12.51
C ILE A 229 -20.46 -8.67 12.68
N ARG A 230 -21.06 -9.18 11.59
CA ARG A 230 -21.90 -10.39 11.64
C ARG A 230 -21.10 -11.65 11.98
N ALA A 231 -19.86 -11.76 11.46
CA ALA A 231 -18.96 -12.85 11.82
C ALA A 231 -18.64 -12.82 13.31
N MET A 232 -18.36 -11.63 13.88
CA MET A 232 -18.09 -11.50 15.31
C MET A 232 -19.25 -11.92 16.21
N LYS A 233 -20.53 -11.75 15.77
CA LYS A 233 -21.66 -12.32 16.51
C LYS A 233 -21.51 -13.84 16.68
N LYS A 234 -21.17 -14.54 15.58
CA LYS A 234 -20.97 -16.00 15.60
C LYS A 234 -19.70 -16.41 16.34
N VAL A 235 -18.61 -15.66 16.22
CA VAL A 235 -17.39 -15.89 17.01
C VAL A 235 -17.68 -15.88 18.49
N ARG A 236 -18.56 -15.00 18.97
CA ARG A 236 -18.93 -14.91 20.38
C ARG A 236 -19.76 -16.08 20.92
N GLU A 237 -20.35 -16.87 20.05
CA GLU A 237 -21.01 -18.14 20.45
C GLU A 237 -19.99 -19.15 20.99
N THR A 238 -18.75 -19.15 20.47
CA THR A 238 -17.64 -20.02 20.93
C THR A 238 -16.64 -19.28 21.84
N VAL A 239 -16.43 -17.97 21.62
CA VAL A 239 -15.49 -17.12 22.37
C VAL A 239 -16.25 -15.91 22.93
N PRO A 240 -17.03 -16.04 24.03
CA PRO A 240 -17.94 -15.01 24.53
C PRO A 240 -17.26 -13.67 24.85
N SER A 241 -15.97 -13.68 25.24
CA SER A 241 -15.18 -12.48 25.53
C SER A 241 -14.69 -11.74 24.29
N ALA A 242 -14.91 -12.27 23.06
CA ALA A 242 -14.40 -11.68 21.84
C ALA A 242 -14.96 -10.26 21.57
N ARG A 243 -14.08 -9.35 21.16
CA ARG A 243 -14.41 -7.95 20.82
C ARG A 243 -13.71 -7.52 19.53
N LEU A 244 -14.18 -6.40 18.94
CA LEU A 244 -13.68 -5.90 17.68
C LEU A 244 -13.18 -4.45 17.81
N PHE A 245 -11.92 -4.18 17.41
CA PHE A 245 -11.39 -2.83 17.27
C PHE A 245 -11.26 -2.46 15.78
N ILE A 246 -11.76 -1.29 15.42
CA ILE A 246 -11.79 -0.79 14.04
C ILE A 246 -11.00 0.52 13.96
N ALA A 247 -9.87 0.51 13.25
CA ALA A 247 -9.09 1.69 12.89
C ALA A 247 -9.42 2.12 11.45
N GLY A 248 -9.78 3.38 11.28
CA GLY A 248 -10.04 3.98 9.99
C GLY A 248 -11.14 5.03 10.00
N GLY A 249 -11.15 5.85 8.97
CA GLY A 249 -12.13 6.90 8.77
C GLY A 249 -13.08 6.62 7.62
N THR A 250 -14.11 7.45 7.54
CA THR A 250 -15.07 7.47 6.43
C THR A 250 -15.32 8.90 5.97
N GLY A 251 -15.50 9.06 4.64
CA GLY A 251 -16.04 10.31 4.08
C GLY A 251 -17.57 10.44 4.20
N LYS A 252 -18.27 9.41 4.72
CA LYS A 252 -19.73 9.36 4.91
C LYS A 252 -20.08 9.05 6.36
N PRO A 253 -20.37 10.03 7.20
CA PRO A 253 -20.73 9.83 8.61
C PRO A 253 -21.91 8.87 8.82
N SER A 254 -22.91 8.90 7.94
CA SER A 254 -24.06 7.98 7.95
C SER A 254 -23.64 6.51 7.87
N TYR A 255 -22.59 6.18 7.11
CA TYR A 255 -22.11 4.80 7.02
C TYR A 255 -21.49 4.32 8.35
N LYS A 256 -20.75 5.18 9.05
CA LYS A 256 -20.24 4.87 10.39
C LYS A 256 -21.38 4.66 11.40
N LEU A 257 -22.41 5.50 11.32
CA LEU A 257 -23.61 5.34 12.17
C LEU A 257 -24.33 4.01 11.89
N HIS A 258 -24.48 3.65 10.61
CA HIS A 258 -25.03 2.33 10.21
C HIS A 258 -24.22 1.17 10.81
N LEU A 259 -22.88 1.21 10.77
CA LEU A 259 -22.03 0.18 11.38
C LEU A 259 -22.19 0.10 12.89
N LYS A 260 -22.30 1.25 13.58
CA LYS A 260 -22.58 1.28 15.03
C LYS A 260 -23.94 0.68 15.37
N LYS A 261 -24.99 1.04 14.61
CA LYS A 261 -26.34 0.47 14.79
C LYS A 261 -26.32 -1.04 14.58
N LEU A 262 -25.67 -1.52 13.51
CA LEU A 262 -25.52 -2.94 13.23
C LEU A 262 -24.83 -3.69 14.39
N ALA A 263 -23.74 -3.13 14.93
CA ALA A 263 -23.03 -3.74 16.05
C ALA A 263 -23.91 -3.80 17.31
N GLY A 264 -24.63 -2.73 17.63
CA GLY A 264 -25.57 -2.68 18.78
C GLY A 264 -26.71 -3.69 18.62
N THR A 265 -27.38 -3.75 17.46
CA THR A 265 -28.46 -4.72 17.19
C THR A 265 -27.98 -6.17 17.34
N LEU A 266 -26.73 -6.46 17.01
CA LEU A 266 -26.15 -7.81 17.09
C LEU A 266 -25.47 -8.12 18.42
N GLY A 267 -25.43 -7.18 19.36
CA GLY A 267 -24.77 -7.35 20.68
C GLY A 267 -23.23 -7.53 20.56
N VAL A 268 -22.61 -7.03 19.48
CA VAL A 268 -21.16 -7.18 19.28
C VAL A 268 -20.40 -5.99 19.86
N PRO A 269 -19.46 -6.20 20.80
CA PRO A 269 -18.62 -5.14 21.34
C PRO A 269 -17.65 -4.61 20.26
N VAL A 270 -17.93 -3.41 19.74
CA VAL A 270 -17.09 -2.77 18.72
C VAL A 270 -16.57 -1.43 19.20
N THR A 271 -15.24 -1.24 19.15
CA THR A 271 -14.59 0.05 19.42
C THR A 271 -14.07 0.67 18.13
N PHE A 272 -14.65 1.81 17.75
CA PHE A 272 -14.20 2.59 16.59
C PHE A 272 -13.11 3.58 17.01
N LYS A 273 -11.85 3.30 16.68
CA LYS A 273 -10.67 4.13 17.00
C LYS A 273 -10.54 5.38 16.12
N GLY A 274 -11.36 5.48 15.04
CA GLY A 274 -11.23 6.56 14.06
C GLY A 274 -9.95 6.46 13.23
N ASN A 275 -9.53 7.60 12.65
CA ASN A 275 -8.26 7.66 11.92
C ASN A 275 -7.08 7.56 12.89
N VAL A 276 -6.23 6.56 12.70
CA VAL A 276 -5.00 6.36 13.46
C VAL A 276 -3.81 6.85 12.62
N LYS A 277 -2.90 7.61 13.21
CA LYS A 277 -1.66 8.07 12.55
C LYS A 277 -0.78 6.86 12.21
N HIS A 278 -0.06 6.90 11.07
CA HIS A 278 0.84 5.81 10.67
C HIS A 278 1.83 5.41 11.77
N SER A 279 2.40 6.38 12.49
CA SER A 279 3.31 6.12 13.63
C SER A 279 2.66 5.41 14.83
N LYS A 280 1.34 5.40 14.92
CA LYS A 280 0.57 4.72 15.98
C LYS A 280 -0.06 3.40 15.53
N MET A 281 0.03 3.08 14.22
CA MET A 281 -0.51 1.83 13.69
C MET A 281 0.16 0.57 14.27
N PRO A 282 1.48 0.53 14.51
CA PRO A 282 2.11 -0.62 15.18
C PRO A 282 1.49 -0.91 16.54
N ALA A 283 1.26 0.11 17.37
CA ALA A 283 0.61 -0.05 18.68
C ALA A 283 -0.87 -0.49 18.54
N PHE A 284 -1.56 -0.05 17.47
CA PHE A 284 -2.91 -0.53 17.18
C PHE A 284 -2.92 -2.01 16.84
N TYR A 285 -2.03 -2.49 15.95
CA TYR A 285 -1.92 -3.92 15.66
C TYR A 285 -1.54 -4.72 16.91
N ALA A 286 -0.60 -4.23 17.71
CA ALA A 286 -0.19 -4.87 18.97
C ALA A 286 -1.33 -5.00 20.00
N SER A 287 -2.44 -4.28 19.84
CA SER A 287 -3.62 -4.39 20.72
C SER A 287 -4.56 -5.55 20.35
N GLY A 288 -4.28 -6.27 19.26
CA GLY A 288 -5.10 -7.37 18.77
C GLY A 288 -4.46 -8.74 18.97
N ASP A 289 -5.30 -9.78 18.88
CA ASP A 289 -4.91 -11.18 18.88
C ASP A 289 -5.06 -11.80 17.48
N CYS A 290 -5.93 -11.20 16.63
CA CYS A 290 -6.16 -11.59 15.25
C CYS A 290 -6.47 -10.34 14.41
N PHE A 291 -5.88 -10.25 13.23
CA PHE A 291 -6.21 -9.23 12.23
C PHE A 291 -7.19 -9.79 11.19
N VAL A 292 -8.20 -9.00 10.79
CA VAL A 292 -9.17 -9.44 9.76
C VAL A 292 -9.28 -8.41 8.64
N CYS A 293 -9.15 -8.88 7.39
CA CYS A 293 -9.32 -8.11 6.16
C CYS A 293 -10.47 -8.67 5.31
N PRO A 294 -11.73 -8.27 5.56
CA PRO A 294 -12.92 -8.87 4.94
C PRO A 294 -13.32 -8.17 3.63
N SER A 295 -12.35 -7.76 2.80
CA SER A 295 -12.59 -6.99 1.57
C SER A 295 -13.55 -7.70 0.62
N GLN A 296 -14.62 -7.00 0.19
CA GLN A 296 -15.67 -7.51 -0.70
C GLN A 296 -15.47 -7.12 -2.16
N GLY A 297 -14.70 -6.06 -2.41
CA GLY A 297 -14.28 -5.65 -3.75
C GLY A 297 -12.83 -6.02 -4.01
N HIS A 298 -12.40 -5.94 -5.27
CA HIS A 298 -11.01 -6.23 -5.67
C HIS A 298 -10.02 -5.44 -4.79
N GLU A 299 -9.22 -6.16 -4.02
CA GLU A 299 -8.14 -5.59 -3.22
C GLU A 299 -6.85 -5.60 -4.06
N ALA A 300 -6.37 -4.44 -4.45
CA ALA A 300 -5.25 -4.36 -5.37
C ALA A 300 -3.99 -5.04 -4.81
N PHE A 301 -3.70 -4.88 -3.52
CA PHE A 301 -2.61 -5.56 -2.83
C PHE A 301 -3.01 -6.00 -1.43
N GLY A 302 -3.45 -5.06 -0.58
CA GLY A 302 -3.82 -5.33 0.79
C GLY A 302 -2.69 -5.07 1.77
N LEU A 303 -2.04 -3.90 1.67
CA LEU A 303 -0.90 -3.48 2.51
C LEU A 303 -1.15 -3.68 4.02
N VAL A 304 -2.38 -3.51 4.49
CA VAL A 304 -2.77 -3.73 5.88
C VAL A 304 -2.56 -5.18 6.36
N ASN A 305 -2.60 -6.17 5.45
CA ASN A 305 -2.25 -7.55 5.78
C ASN A 305 -0.74 -7.66 6.06
N VAL A 306 0.09 -7.03 5.21
CA VAL A 306 1.54 -7.02 5.41
C VAL A 306 1.92 -6.31 6.72
N GLU A 307 1.24 -5.20 7.05
CA GLU A 307 1.44 -4.47 8.32
C GLU A 307 1.08 -5.33 9.54
N ALA A 308 -0.07 -6.02 9.50
CA ALA A 308 -0.50 -6.93 10.56
C ALA A 308 0.45 -8.12 10.73
N MET A 309 0.82 -8.77 9.63
CA MET A 309 1.78 -9.89 9.61
C MET A 309 3.16 -9.46 10.11
N ALA A 310 3.64 -8.27 9.71
CA ALA A 310 4.86 -7.68 10.23
C ALA A 310 4.82 -7.46 11.74
N SER A 311 3.65 -7.12 12.27
CA SER A 311 3.41 -6.91 13.70
C SER A 311 3.22 -8.23 14.48
N GLY A 312 3.34 -9.38 13.81
CA GLY A 312 3.21 -10.70 14.44
C GLY A 312 1.76 -11.13 14.69
N LEU A 313 0.77 -10.52 14.01
CA LEU A 313 -0.61 -10.94 14.12
C LEU A 313 -0.94 -12.03 13.08
N PRO A 314 -1.66 -13.10 13.47
CA PRO A 314 -2.30 -13.98 12.50
C PRO A 314 -3.35 -13.19 11.72
N ALA A 315 -3.31 -13.30 10.39
CA ALA A 315 -4.22 -12.60 9.50
C ALA A 315 -5.27 -13.55 8.94
N VAL A 316 -6.55 -13.17 9.02
CA VAL A 316 -7.69 -13.81 8.36
C VAL A 316 -8.20 -12.86 7.28
N ALA A 317 -8.13 -13.25 6.02
CA ALA A 317 -8.44 -12.32 4.92
C ALA A 317 -9.22 -12.97 3.78
N SER A 318 -9.96 -12.15 3.05
CA SER A 318 -10.66 -12.56 1.83
C SER A 318 -9.68 -13.10 0.79
N ARG A 319 -9.98 -14.23 0.15
CA ARG A 319 -9.25 -14.71 -1.04
C ARG A 319 -9.65 -13.83 -2.24
N ASN A 320 -9.10 -12.62 -2.33
CA ASN A 320 -9.55 -11.60 -3.28
C ASN A 320 -8.40 -10.69 -3.73
N GLY A 321 -8.30 -10.45 -5.04
CA GLY A 321 -7.29 -9.59 -5.64
C GLY A 321 -5.85 -10.02 -5.33
N GLY A 322 -5.01 -9.10 -4.85
CA GLY A 322 -3.61 -9.36 -4.48
C GLY A 322 -3.39 -9.99 -3.11
N ILE A 323 -4.44 -10.22 -2.30
CA ILE A 323 -4.28 -10.82 -0.96
C ILE A 323 -3.65 -12.22 -1.02
N PRO A 324 -4.01 -13.12 -1.98
CA PRO A 324 -3.36 -14.43 -2.11
C PRO A 324 -1.86 -14.40 -2.46
N GLU A 325 -1.34 -13.25 -2.86
CA GLU A 325 0.11 -13.07 -3.10
C GLU A 325 0.88 -12.84 -1.78
N ILE A 326 0.16 -12.43 -0.73
CA ILE A 326 0.69 -12.15 0.61
C ILE A 326 0.45 -13.34 1.53
N ILE A 327 -0.76 -13.91 1.49
CA ILE A 327 -1.22 -14.95 2.41
C ILE A 327 -1.35 -16.28 1.68
N THR A 328 -0.64 -17.30 2.19
CA THR A 328 -0.83 -18.71 1.84
C THR A 328 -1.62 -19.37 2.97
N HIS A 329 -2.81 -19.90 2.61
CA HIS A 329 -3.76 -20.45 3.58
C HIS A 329 -3.14 -21.52 4.47
N ARG A 330 -3.33 -21.42 5.79
CA ARG A 330 -2.82 -22.27 6.88
C ARG A 330 -1.30 -22.34 7.01
N GLN A 331 -0.55 -21.60 6.18
CA GLN A 331 0.91 -21.49 6.31
C GLN A 331 1.31 -20.21 7.07
N ASN A 332 0.94 -19.03 6.53
CA ASN A 332 1.27 -17.71 7.10
C ASN A 332 0.06 -16.84 7.39
N GLY A 333 -1.16 -17.39 7.25
CA GLY A 333 -2.44 -16.74 7.50
C GLY A 333 -3.58 -17.62 7.02
N LEU A 334 -4.81 -17.12 7.14
CA LEU A 334 -6.02 -17.83 6.75
C LEU A 334 -6.75 -17.07 5.64
N LEU A 335 -7.02 -17.73 4.52
CA LEU A 335 -7.78 -17.19 3.40
C LEU A 335 -9.22 -17.70 3.42
N VAL A 336 -10.16 -16.78 3.39
CA VAL A 336 -11.59 -17.05 3.30
C VAL A 336 -12.02 -16.99 1.85
N THR A 337 -12.43 -18.11 1.27
CA THR A 337 -12.89 -18.21 -0.13
C THR A 337 -14.30 -17.63 -0.26
N ASP A 338 -15.21 -18.04 0.61
CA ASP A 338 -16.59 -17.52 0.65
C ASP A 338 -16.66 -16.20 1.45
N TYR A 339 -15.84 -15.24 1.08
CA TYR A 339 -15.64 -13.99 1.85
C TYR A 339 -16.88 -13.08 1.90
N ARG A 340 -17.98 -13.42 1.21
CA ARG A 340 -19.27 -12.74 1.37
C ARG A 340 -20.07 -13.27 2.56
N ARG A 341 -19.72 -14.47 3.08
CA ARG A 341 -20.42 -15.15 4.17
C ARG A 341 -19.77 -14.87 5.51
N PRO A 342 -20.52 -14.32 6.49
CA PRO A 342 -20.01 -14.12 7.86
C PRO A 342 -19.51 -15.41 8.51
N ASP A 343 -20.19 -16.53 8.28
CA ASP A 343 -19.85 -17.84 8.86
C ASP A 343 -18.45 -18.30 8.48
N ALA A 344 -18.05 -18.05 7.21
CA ALA A 344 -16.74 -18.42 6.73
C ALA A 344 -15.62 -17.64 7.44
N PHE A 345 -15.84 -16.35 7.75
CA PHE A 345 -14.90 -15.59 8.58
C PHE A 345 -14.93 -16.04 10.04
N ALA A 346 -16.13 -16.30 10.60
CA ALA A 346 -16.26 -16.75 11.97
C ALA A 346 -15.47 -18.03 12.22
N LYS A 347 -15.60 -19.03 11.33
CA LYS A 347 -14.85 -20.30 11.37
C LYS A 347 -13.34 -20.06 11.51
N GLU A 348 -12.77 -19.23 10.63
CA GLU A 348 -11.32 -18.99 10.63
C GLU A 348 -10.85 -18.14 11.83
N ILE A 349 -11.70 -17.21 12.32
CA ILE A 349 -11.39 -16.42 13.53
C ILE A 349 -11.44 -17.32 14.78
N VAL A 350 -12.43 -18.21 14.88
CA VAL A 350 -12.52 -19.18 15.98
C VAL A 350 -11.33 -20.12 15.96
N ALA A 351 -10.90 -20.61 14.80
CA ALA A 351 -9.72 -21.45 14.68
C ALA A 351 -8.47 -20.75 15.25
N VAL A 352 -8.27 -19.45 14.93
CA VAL A 352 -7.16 -18.65 15.52
C VAL A 352 -7.26 -18.56 17.03
N ALA A 353 -8.48 -18.46 17.58
CA ALA A 353 -8.71 -18.31 19.00
C ALA A 353 -8.57 -19.62 19.79
N THR A 354 -8.92 -20.77 19.19
CA THR A 354 -9.12 -22.03 19.91
C THR A 354 -8.20 -23.17 19.49
N GLU A 355 -7.67 -23.20 18.24
CA GLU A 355 -6.77 -24.27 17.82
C GLU A 355 -5.39 -24.12 18.51
N PRO A 356 -4.92 -25.12 19.28
CA PRO A 356 -3.64 -25.04 19.98
C PRO A 356 -2.47 -24.74 19.03
N GLY A 357 -1.72 -23.69 19.33
CA GLY A 357 -0.50 -23.31 18.59
C GLY A 357 -0.71 -22.71 17.20
N LEU A 358 -1.93 -22.74 16.62
CA LEU A 358 -2.18 -22.22 15.28
C LEU A 358 -1.79 -20.75 15.15
N ALA A 359 -2.28 -19.89 16.04
CA ALA A 359 -1.96 -18.46 16.03
C ALA A 359 -0.45 -18.21 16.09
N ARG A 360 0.29 -18.99 16.86
CA ARG A 360 1.75 -18.87 16.97
C ARG A 360 2.45 -19.28 15.66
N ARG A 361 2.09 -20.41 15.09
CA ARG A 361 2.68 -20.90 13.82
C ARG A 361 2.45 -19.90 12.69
N LEU A 362 1.19 -19.44 12.53
CA LEU A 362 0.83 -18.46 11.51
C LEU A 362 1.61 -17.14 11.67
N SER A 363 1.68 -16.62 12.89
CA SER A 363 2.38 -15.35 13.17
C SER A 363 3.88 -15.42 12.89
N THR A 364 4.54 -16.53 13.31
CA THR A 364 5.98 -16.71 13.11
C THR A 364 6.27 -16.77 11.60
N ARG A 365 5.55 -17.61 10.88
CA ARG A 365 5.74 -17.75 9.43
C ARG A 365 5.38 -16.48 8.67
N ALA A 366 4.29 -15.79 9.07
CA ALA A 366 3.90 -14.51 8.50
C ALA A 366 5.02 -13.46 8.60
N ARG A 367 5.64 -13.35 9.78
CA ARG A 367 6.74 -12.42 10.01
C ARG A 367 7.97 -12.75 9.16
N GLU A 368 8.35 -14.02 9.06
CA GLU A 368 9.45 -14.48 8.19
C GLU A 368 9.22 -14.10 6.73
N ASP A 369 8.03 -14.39 6.19
CA ASP A 369 7.67 -14.07 4.82
C ASP A 369 7.70 -12.55 4.56
N VAL A 370 7.23 -11.73 5.51
CA VAL A 370 7.27 -10.27 5.38
C VAL A 370 8.70 -9.75 5.36
N LEU A 371 9.57 -10.24 6.24
CA LEU A 371 10.98 -9.85 6.28
C LEU A 371 11.70 -10.15 4.98
N GLN A 372 11.38 -11.29 4.36
CA GLN A 372 12.01 -11.72 3.12
C GLN A 372 11.45 -11.02 1.87
N LYS A 373 10.13 -10.81 1.79
CA LYS A 373 9.44 -10.48 0.54
C LYS A 373 8.85 -9.07 0.49
N PHE A 374 8.46 -8.48 1.63
CA PHE A 374 7.60 -7.30 1.67
C PHE A 374 8.21 -6.13 2.46
N SER A 375 9.49 -5.82 2.23
CA SER A 375 10.12 -4.61 2.76
C SER A 375 10.08 -3.48 1.75
N TRP A 376 10.00 -2.21 2.21
CA TRP A 376 10.12 -1.06 1.32
C TRP A 376 11.45 -1.02 0.56
N LYS A 377 12.51 -1.62 1.11
CA LYS A 377 13.80 -1.77 0.43
C LYS A 377 13.66 -2.65 -0.81
N ALA A 378 13.01 -3.82 -0.68
CA ALA A 378 12.76 -4.72 -1.80
C ALA A 378 11.84 -4.07 -2.86
N THR A 379 10.80 -3.32 -2.43
CA THR A 379 9.94 -2.53 -3.33
C THR A 379 10.75 -1.55 -4.16
N ALA A 380 11.58 -0.72 -3.50
CA ALA A 380 12.39 0.29 -4.18
C ALA A 380 13.42 -0.34 -5.13
N GLN A 381 14.09 -1.42 -4.73
CA GLN A 381 15.05 -2.14 -5.56
C GLN A 381 14.40 -2.72 -6.82
N LYS A 382 13.22 -3.36 -6.69
CA LYS A 382 12.49 -3.93 -7.84
C LYS A 382 12.03 -2.82 -8.79
N LEU A 383 11.51 -1.71 -8.26
CA LEU A 383 11.09 -0.56 -9.05
C LEU A 383 12.28 0.06 -9.80
N GLN A 384 13.41 0.24 -9.13
CA GLN A 384 14.65 0.72 -9.72
C GLN A 384 15.13 -0.17 -10.86
N ALA A 385 15.16 -1.49 -10.67
CA ALA A 385 15.55 -2.45 -11.70
C ALA A 385 14.67 -2.34 -12.96
N ILE A 386 13.33 -2.20 -12.79
CA ILE A 386 12.39 -1.98 -13.89
C ILE A 386 12.70 -0.66 -14.61
N TYR A 387 13.00 0.41 -13.88
CA TYR A 387 13.28 1.71 -14.50
C TYR A 387 14.57 1.69 -15.30
N ILE A 388 15.64 1.12 -14.74
CA ILE A 388 16.95 1.01 -15.42
C ILE A 388 16.84 0.14 -16.68
N SER A 389 16.14 -1.01 -16.63
CA SER A 389 15.96 -1.89 -17.80
C SER A 389 15.18 -1.27 -18.96
N LYS A 390 14.53 -0.13 -18.74
CA LYS A 390 13.74 0.61 -19.75
C LYS A 390 14.34 1.97 -20.11
N LEU A 391 15.53 2.28 -19.62
CA LEU A 391 16.35 3.39 -20.08
C LEU A 391 17.37 2.96 -21.16
N ARG A 392 17.47 1.64 -21.37
CA ARG A 392 18.19 0.99 -22.47
C ARG A 392 17.19 0.74 -23.61
#